data_cc90ee6bd800e167c31d5790c925bd29
#
_entry.id   cc90ee6bd800e167c31d5790c925bd29
#
_cell.length_a   1.000
_cell.length_b   1.000
_cell.length_c   1.000
_cell.angle_alpha   90.00
_cell.angle_beta   90.00
_cell.angle_gamma   90.00
#
_symmetry.space_group_name_H-M   'P 1'
#
loop_
_entity.id
_entity.type
_entity.pdbx_description
1 polymer ?
#
loop_
_entity_poly.entity_id
_entity_poly.type
_entity_poly.pdbx_seq_one_letter_code
_entity_poly.pdbx_strand_id
1 'polypeptide(L)'
;MKTFQYAKDLGSLKQALAEAQEIKNDRFKYQHLGKNKTLMMVFFNNSLRTRLSTQKAAMNLGMNVIVLDVNAGAWKLETERGVIMDGDKSEHLLEAIPVMGCYCDLIGVRSFAGLSDRDYDYAETVINQFVKYSGRPVFAMESATVHPLQAFADLITISEHTPDWGNGGRRPKVVLSWAPHCRALPQAVPNSFAEWMNAADVDLVVTHPEGYELDPLFVGNARVEYDQMKALEGADFVYAKNWSCPGVTRPEDYGKILCKDMSWTIDAAHMAVTNNGKFMHCLPVRRGLIVTDDVIESPNSLVIPEAANREISATVVIKRMLESLS
;
A
#
# COMPACT_ATOMS: atom_id res chain seq x y z
N MET A 1 12.09 -2.46 -15.33
CA MET A 1 10.81 -2.87 -14.71
C MET A 1 9.68 -2.15 -15.41
N LYS A 2 8.73 -2.87 -16.05
CA LYS A 2 7.61 -2.24 -16.80
C LYS A 2 6.35 -2.04 -15.97
N THR A 3 6.16 -2.87 -14.94
CA THR A 3 5.01 -2.78 -14.02
C THR A 3 5.48 -2.97 -12.60
N PHE A 4 4.77 -2.38 -11.64
CA PHE A 4 4.99 -2.60 -10.22
C PHE A 4 3.66 -2.61 -9.46
N GLN A 5 3.27 -3.78 -8.97
CA GLN A 5 2.06 -4.02 -8.20
C GLN A 5 2.31 -4.93 -6.99
N TYR A 6 3.30 -5.81 -7.05
CA TYR A 6 3.54 -6.86 -6.05
C TYR A 6 5.01 -6.90 -5.62
N ALA A 7 5.31 -7.51 -4.49
CA ALA A 7 6.68 -7.70 -3.99
C ALA A 7 7.60 -8.37 -5.01
N LYS A 8 7.09 -9.39 -5.73
CA LYS A 8 7.82 -10.11 -6.78
C LYS A 8 8.35 -9.22 -7.90
N ASP A 9 7.71 -8.07 -8.16
CA ASP A 9 8.12 -7.16 -9.23
C ASP A 9 9.44 -6.44 -8.92
N LEU A 10 9.82 -6.35 -7.63
CA LEU A 10 11.15 -5.89 -7.22
C LEU A 10 12.23 -7.00 -7.30
N GLY A 11 11.85 -8.27 -7.50
CA GLY A 11 12.80 -9.37 -7.44
C GLY A 11 13.39 -9.54 -6.02
N SER A 12 14.68 -9.32 -5.83
CA SER A 12 15.31 -9.46 -4.52
C SER A 12 14.94 -8.32 -3.57
N LEU A 13 14.16 -8.62 -2.52
CA LEU A 13 13.83 -7.67 -1.47
C LEU A 13 15.08 -7.23 -0.68
N LYS A 14 16.06 -8.12 -0.49
CA LYS A 14 17.35 -7.78 0.16
C LYS A 14 18.10 -6.69 -0.62
N GLN A 15 18.12 -6.79 -1.95
CA GLN A 15 18.72 -5.74 -2.79
C GLN A 15 17.91 -4.44 -2.73
N ALA A 16 16.56 -4.54 -2.75
CA ALA A 16 15.71 -3.38 -2.66
C ALA A 16 15.86 -2.62 -1.32
N LEU A 17 16.03 -3.35 -0.20
CA LEU A 17 16.34 -2.76 1.11
C LEU A 17 17.73 -2.08 1.13
N ALA A 18 18.74 -2.69 0.51
CA ALA A 18 20.06 -2.07 0.39
C ALA A 18 20.00 -0.78 -0.44
N GLU A 19 19.28 -0.76 -1.57
CA GLU A 19 19.05 0.45 -2.36
C GLU A 19 18.29 1.52 -1.57
N ALA A 20 17.28 1.12 -0.79
CA ALA A 20 16.55 2.04 0.08
C ALA A 20 17.49 2.72 1.09
N GLN A 21 18.39 1.96 1.72
CA GLN A 21 19.39 2.51 2.64
C GLN A 21 20.37 3.45 1.94
N GLU A 22 20.81 3.11 0.74
CA GLU A 22 21.69 3.96 -0.07
C GLU A 22 21.00 5.30 -0.42
N ILE A 23 19.74 5.26 -0.84
CA ILE A 23 18.94 6.45 -1.15
C ILE A 23 18.68 7.29 0.12
N LYS A 24 18.51 6.67 1.29
CA LYS A 24 18.40 7.40 2.56
C LYS A 24 19.66 8.18 2.88
N ASN A 25 20.83 7.64 2.58
CA ASN A 25 22.12 8.30 2.82
C ASN A 25 22.40 9.44 1.82
N ASP A 26 21.92 9.32 0.58
CA ASP A 26 22.04 10.37 -0.45
C ASP A 26 20.77 10.39 -1.32
N ARG A 27 19.85 11.29 -1.00
CA ARG A 27 18.56 11.44 -1.68
C ARG A 27 18.65 11.84 -3.14
N PHE A 28 19.77 12.42 -3.56
CA PHE A 28 19.99 12.97 -4.89
C PHE A 28 20.97 12.14 -5.75
N LYS A 29 21.50 11.05 -5.22
CA LYS A 29 22.46 10.19 -5.90
C LYS A 29 22.06 9.83 -7.32
N TYR A 30 20.79 9.59 -7.55
CA TYR A 30 20.23 9.16 -8.84
C TYR A 30 19.47 10.27 -9.59
N GLN A 31 19.69 11.54 -9.23
CA GLN A 31 18.98 12.68 -9.83
C GLN A 31 19.14 12.76 -11.36
N HIS A 32 20.24 12.27 -11.91
CA HIS A 32 20.52 12.27 -13.34
C HIS A 32 19.57 11.38 -14.16
N LEU A 33 18.95 10.37 -13.56
CA LEU A 33 18.09 9.40 -14.25
C LEU A 33 16.78 10.02 -14.74
N GLY A 34 16.24 11.00 -14.01
CA GLY A 34 14.98 11.66 -14.34
C GLY A 34 15.11 12.88 -15.26
N LYS A 35 16.33 13.23 -15.69
CA LYS A 35 16.55 14.40 -16.56
C LYS A 35 15.71 14.30 -17.83
N ASN A 36 14.88 15.33 -18.09
CA ASN A 36 13.95 15.40 -19.21
C ASN A 36 12.88 14.28 -19.23
N LYS A 37 12.63 13.64 -18.11
CA LYS A 37 11.57 12.64 -17.92
C LYS A 37 10.42 13.22 -17.12
N THR A 38 9.22 12.74 -17.41
CA THR A 38 7.99 13.18 -16.74
C THR A 38 7.28 11.99 -16.11
N LEU A 39 6.99 12.09 -14.82
CA LEU A 39 6.06 11.20 -14.13
C LEU A 39 4.66 11.81 -14.19
N MET A 40 3.67 11.04 -14.66
CA MET A 40 2.25 11.35 -14.49
C MET A 40 1.68 10.56 -13.33
N MET A 41 1.06 11.26 -12.38
CA MET A 41 0.37 10.68 -11.23
C MET A 41 -1.13 10.85 -11.41
N VAL A 42 -1.85 9.75 -11.61
CA VAL A 42 -3.30 9.75 -11.87
C VAL A 42 -4.05 9.34 -10.59
N PHE A 43 -4.92 10.21 -10.10
CA PHE A 43 -5.70 10.02 -8.89
C PHE A 43 -7.20 9.91 -9.18
N PHE A 44 -7.78 8.75 -8.98
CA PHE A 44 -9.23 8.55 -8.92
C PHE A 44 -9.77 8.82 -7.50
N ASN A 45 -8.90 8.77 -6.49
CA ASN A 45 -9.21 9.00 -5.09
C ASN A 45 -8.16 9.91 -4.44
N ASN A 46 -8.61 10.81 -3.58
CA ASN A 46 -7.73 11.78 -2.89
C ASN A 46 -6.70 11.08 -1.99
N SER A 47 -5.52 11.69 -1.89
CA SER A 47 -4.47 11.27 -0.96
C SER A 47 -3.55 12.43 -0.59
N LEU A 48 -3.23 12.56 0.69
CA LEU A 48 -2.19 13.49 1.16
C LEU A 48 -0.80 12.87 1.00
N ARG A 49 -0.56 11.74 1.67
CA ARG A 49 0.79 11.12 1.76
C ARG A 49 1.29 10.59 0.43
N THR A 50 0.45 9.86 -0.32
CA THR A 50 0.84 9.33 -1.64
C THR A 50 1.24 10.47 -2.58
N ARG A 51 0.45 11.56 -2.59
CA ARG A 51 0.74 12.74 -3.40
C ARG A 51 2.10 13.33 -3.04
N LEU A 52 2.31 13.66 -1.76
CA LEU A 52 3.53 14.32 -1.31
C LEU A 52 4.77 13.43 -1.47
N SER A 53 4.70 12.17 -1.02
CA SER A 53 5.85 11.26 -1.03
C SER A 53 6.28 10.88 -2.45
N THR A 54 5.34 10.58 -3.34
CA THR A 54 5.66 10.18 -4.73
C THR A 54 6.14 11.36 -5.56
N GLN A 55 5.55 12.56 -5.40
CA GLN A 55 6.08 13.78 -6.02
C GLN A 55 7.52 14.04 -5.55
N LYS A 56 7.76 14.00 -4.23
CA LYS A 56 9.09 14.25 -3.66
C LYS A 56 10.11 13.25 -4.20
N ALA A 57 9.75 11.97 -4.28
CA ALA A 57 10.59 10.92 -4.84
C ALA A 57 10.98 11.20 -6.31
N ALA A 58 10.00 11.54 -7.14
CA ALA A 58 10.26 11.87 -8.55
C ALA A 58 11.13 13.11 -8.71
N MET A 59 10.90 14.16 -7.92
CA MET A 59 11.70 15.39 -7.92
C MET A 59 13.15 15.13 -7.49
N ASN A 60 13.38 14.28 -6.49
CA ASN A 60 14.73 13.89 -6.06
C ASN A 60 15.48 13.12 -7.17
N LEU A 61 14.76 12.39 -8.00
CA LEU A 61 15.31 11.72 -9.19
C LEU A 61 15.48 12.65 -10.40
N GLY A 62 15.11 13.93 -10.30
CA GLY A 62 15.25 14.94 -11.35
C GLY A 62 14.14 14.93 -12.40
N MET A 63 13.01 14.30 -12.12
CA MET A 63 11.85 14.25 -13.01
C MET A 63 10.98 15.50 -12.93
N ASN A 64 10.29 15.81 -14.03
CA ASN A 64 9.08 16.62 -14.00
C ASN A 64 7.91 15.78 -13.47
N VAL A 65 6.92 16.42 -12.85
CA VAL A 65 5.74 15.73 -12.30
C VAL A 65 4.47 16.41 -12.78
N ILE A 66 3.56 15.63 -13.36
CA ILE A 66 2.19 16.02 -13.68
C ILE A 66 1.27 15.28 -12.72
N VAL A 67 0.39 16.00 -12.03
CA VAL A 67 -0.60 15.39 -11.13
C VAL A 67 -1.98 15.63 -11.72
N LEU A 68 -2.69 14.56 -12.02
CA LEU A 68 -4.04 14.57 -12.55
C LEU A 68 -5.04 13.99 -11.53
N ASP A 69 -5.95 14.83 -11.06
CA ASP A 69 -7.12 14.41 -10.30
C ASP A 69 -8.29 14.19 -11.28
N VAL A 70 -8.65 12.93 -11.52
CA VAL A 70 -9.69 12.57 -12.50
C VAL A 70 -11.04 13.20 -12.18
N ASN A 71 -11.37 13.39 -10.89
CA ASN A 71 -12.67 13.95 -10.48
C ASN A 71 -12.64 15.46 -10.18
N ALA A 72 -11.49 16.13 -10.27
CA ALA A 72 -11.35 17.54 -9.91
C ALA A 72 -10.49 18.36 -10.90
N GLY A 73 -9.62 17.71 -11.67
CA GLY A 73 -8.70 18.37 -12.61
C GLY A 73 -9.00 18.11 -14.09
N ALA A 74 -9.96 17.24 -14.38
CA ALA A 74 -10.42 16.88 -15.71
C ALA A 74 -11.92 16.55 -15.68
N TRP A 75 -12.49 16.28 -16.86
CA TRP A 75 -13.85 15.72 -16.91
C TRP A 75 -13.88 14.28 -16.38
N LYS A 76 -15.08 13.80 -16.08
CA LYS A 76 -15.28 12.42 -15.61
C LYS A 76 -14.97 11.43 -16.72
N LEU A 77 -14.30 10.34 -16.37
CA LEU A 77 -13.94 9.25 -17.27
C LEU A 77 -14.89 8.05 -17.09
N GLU A 78 -15.29 7.47 -18.20
CA GLU A 78 -15.98 6.19 -18.24
C GLU A 78 -14.98 5.05 -18.16
N THR A 79 -15.20 4.09 -17.28
CA THR A 79 -14.32 2.93 -17.07
C THR A 79 -14.88 1.63 -17.62
N GLU A 80 -16.20 1.57 -17.83
CA GLU A 80 -16.91 0.37 -18.23
C GLU A 80 -17.04 0.24 -19.74
N ARG A 81 -16.75 -0.95 -20.28
CA ARG A 81 -16.90 -1.23 -21.69
C ARG A 81 -18.37 -1.51 -22.07
N GLY A 82 -18.73 -1.16 -23.31
CA GLY A 82 -20.03 -1.49 -23.87
C GLY A 82 -21.19 -0.62 -23.38
N VAL A 83 -20.89 0.43 -22.61
CA VAL A 83 -21.89 1.41 -22.18
C VAL A 83 -22.18 2.43 -23.29
N ILE A 84 -23.39 2.97 -23.32
CA ILE A 84 -23.76 4.14 -24.10
C ILE A 84 -23.40 5.36 -23.26
N MET A 85 -22.47 6.18 -23.73
CA MET A 85 -21.98 7.37 -23.03
C MET A 85 -22.91 8.58 -23.22
N ASP A 86 -24.15 8.47 -22.74
CA ASP A 86 -25.19 9.51 -22.80
C ASP A 86 -25.39 10.24 -21.44
N GLY A 87 -24.52 9.97 -20.47
CA GLY A 87 -24.54 10.56 -19.12
C GLY A 87 -23.53 11.70 -18.95
N ASP A 88 -22.97 11.79 -17.74
CA ASP A 88 -22.10 12.89 -17.31
C ASP A 88 -20.60 12.62 -17.49
N LYS A 89 -20.22 11.50 -18.07
CA LYS A 89 -18.82 11.13 -18.39
C LYS A 89 -18.52 11.51 -19.84
N SER A 90 -17.48 12.34 -20.03
CA SER A 90 -17.19 12.97 -21.31
C SER A 90 -16.22 12.18 -22.20
N GLU A 91 -15.43 11.27 -21.63
CA GLU A 91 -14.40 10.51 -22.34
C GLU A 91 -14.29 9.10 -21.72
N HIS A 92 -14.04 8.12 -22.57
CA HIS A 92 -13.78 6.77 -22.07
C HIS A 92 -12.30 6.61 -21.69
N LEU A 93 -12.02 5.84 -20.65
CA LEU A 93 -10.67 5.61 -20.16
C LEU A 93 -9.73 5.00 -21.21
N LEU A 94 -10.28 4.26 -22.19
CA LEU A 94 -9.51 3.64 -23.27
C LEU A 94 -8.94 4.63 -24.28
N GLU A 95 -9.55 5.81 -24.46
CA GLU A 95 -9.00 6.92 -25.23
C GLU A 95 -8.08 7.78 -24.35
N ALA A 96 -8.47 8.05 -23.11
CA ALA A 96 -7.69 8.90 -22.21
C ALA A 96 -6.31 8.30 -21.87
N ILE A 97 -6.21 6.97 -21.65
CA ILE A 97 -4.95 6.31 -21.25
C ILE A 97 -3.84 6.46 -22.32
N PRO A 98 -4.05 6.13 -23.61
CA PRO A 98 -3.02 6.33 -24.63
C PRO A 98 -2.62 7.81 -24.77
N VAL A 99 -3.57 8.74 -24.65
CA VAL A 99 -3.30 10.18 -24.67
C VAL A 99 -2.42 10.60 -23.51
N MET A 100 -2.71 10.14 -22.28
CA MET A 100 -1.84 10.35 -21.11
C MET A 100 -0.42 9.82 -21.36
N GLY A 101 -0.30 8.65 -22.00
CA GLY A 101 0.97 8.05 -22.38
C GLY A 101 1.80 8.89 -23.35
N CYS A 102 1.17 9.76 -24.15
CA CYS A 102 1.89 10.69 -25.04
C CYS A 102 2.65 11.80 -24.28
N TYR A 103 2.20 12.13 -23.06
CA TYR A 103 2.69 13.28 -22.30
C TYR A 103 3.60 12.93 -21.12
N CYS A 104 3.94 11.65 -20.94
CA CYS A 104 4.78 11.21 -19.83
C CYS A 104 5.68 10.03 -20.21
N ASP A 105 6.64 9.73 -19.34
CA ASP A 105 7.55 8.59 -19.46
C ASP A 105 7.17 7.46 -18.51
N LEU A 106 6.58 7.78 -17.36
CA LEU A 106 6.09 6.84 -16.35
C LEU A 106 4.70 7.26 -15.85
N ILE A 107 3.88 6.28 -15.43
CA ILE A 107 2.55 6.53 -14.87
C ILE A 107 2.41 5.85 -13.52
N GLY A 108 2.06 6.64 -12.48
CA GLY A 108 1.57 6.14 -11.20
C GLY A 108 0.05 6.24 -11.15
N VAL A 109 -0.63 5.16 -10.75
CA VAL A 109 -2.10 5.12 -10.70
C VAL A 109 -2.57 4.87 -9.27
N ARG A 110 -3.57 5.63 -8.83
CA ARG A 110 -4.30 5.42 -7.58
C ARG A 110 -5.79 5.29 -7.85
N SER A 111 -6.34 4.09 -7.63
CA SER A 111 -7.75 3.79 -7.85
C SER A 111 -8.23 2.77 -6.83
N PHE A 112 -9.14 3.16 -5.94
CA PHE A 112 -9.66 2.27 -4.89
C PHE A 112 -10.66 1.27 -5.42
N ALA A 113 -10.83 0.18 -4.63
CA ALA A 113 -11.96 -0.72 -4.78
C ALA A 113 -13.28 0.03 -4.61
N GLY A 114 -14.26 -0.34 -5.43
CA GLY A 114 -15.64 0.14 -5.31
C GLY A 114 -16.38 -0.46 -4.11
N LEU A 115 -15.92 -1.61 -3.61
CA LEU A 115 -16.50 -2.38 -2.50
C LEU A 115 -17.96 -2.82 -2.74
N SER A 116 -18.36 -2.95 -4.00
CA SER A 116 -19.69 -3.38 -4.41
C SER A 116 -19.67 -4.64 -5.28
N ASP A 117 -18.62 -4.84 -6.05
CA ASP A 117 -18.38 -6.00 -6.90
C ASP A 117 -16.96 -6.51 -6.68
N ARG A 118 -16.86 -7.67 -5.98
CA ARG A 118 -15.57 -8.26 -5.63
C ARG A 118 -14.78 -8.70 -6.86
N ASP A 119 -15.45 -9.29 -7.83
CA ASP A 119 -14.78 -9.84 -9.01
C ASP A 119 -14.19 -8.70 -9.87
N TYR A 120 -14.93 -7.59 -10.01
CA TYR A 120 -14.43 -6.39 -10.67
C TYR A 120 -13.22 -5.77 -9.95
N ASP A 121 -13.31 -5.62 -8.62
CA ASP A 121 -12.24 -5.04 -7.82
C ASP A 121 -10.99 -5.94 -7.83
N TYR A 122 -11.15 -7.26 -7.64
CA TYR A 122 -10.04 -8.21 -7.63
C TYR A 122 -9.46 -8.52 -9.03
N ALA A 123 -10.19 -8.20 -10.10
CA ALA A 123 -9.64 -8.20 -11.46
C ALA A 123 -8.70 -7.02 -11.72
N GLU A 124 -8.57 -6.08 -10.79
CA GLU A 124 -7.71 -4.88 -10.92
C GLU A 124 -7.97 -4.12 -12.22
N THR A 125 -9.25 -3.97 -12.57
CA THR A 125 -9.70 -3.53 -13.90
C THR A 125 -9.10 -2.20 -14.31
N VAL A 126 -9.07 -1.20 -13.42
CA VAL A 126 -8.56 0.14 -13.77
C VAL A 126 -7.07 0.13 -14.04
N ILE A 127 -6.24 -0.37 -13.10
CA ILE A 127 -4.79 -0.35 -13.29
C ILE A 127 -4.33 -1.23 -14.45
N ASN A 128 -5.00 -2.36 -14.68
CA ASN A 128 -4.67 -3.25 -15.80
C ASN A 128 -4.96 -2.59 -17.16
N GLN A 129 -5.93 -1.68 -17.27
CA GLN A 129 -6.13 -0.87 -18.47
C GLN A 129 -4.95 0.07 -18.70
N PHE A 130 -4.43 0.73 -17.66
CA PHE A 130 -3.22 1.56 -17.79
C PHE A 130 -2.01 0.75 -18.23
N VAL A 131 -1.76 -0.41 -17.61
CA VAL A 131 -0.67 -1.31 -17.99
C VAL A 131 -0.78 -1.73 -19.45
N LYS A 132 -1.99 -2.01 -19.91
CA LYS A 132 -2.22 -2.53 -21.28
C LYS A 132 -2.16 -1.45 -22.36
N TYR A 133 -2.67 -0.25 -22.09
CA TYR A 133 -2.96 0.72 -23.15
C TYR A 133 -2.10 1.99 -23.12
N SER A 134 -1.38 2.29 -22.03
CA SER A 134 -0.59 3.52 -21.92
C SER A 134 0.68 3.53 -22.78
N GLY A 135 1.20 2.35 -23.11
CA GLY A 135 2.52 2.23 -23.75
C GLY A 135 3.69 2.68 -22.88
N ARG A 136 3.46 2.90 -21.58
CA ARG A 136 4.45 3.37 -20.60
C ARG A 136 4.57 2.41 -19.43
N PRO A 137 5.68 2.38 -18.70
CA PRO A 137 5.75 1.70 -17.42
C PRO A 137 4.75 2.29 -16.42
N VAL A 138 4.04 1.39 -15.72
CA VAL A 138 2.96 1.74 -14.79
C VAL A 138 3.23 1.15 -13.41
N PHE A 139 3.01 1.92 -12.35
CA PHE A 139 3.06 1.42 -10.98
C PHE A 139 1.80 1.77 -10.20
N ALA A 140 1.40 0.85 -9.32
CA ALA A 140 0.32 1.09 -8.39
C ALA A 140 0.79 2.00 -7.26
N MET A 141 0.20 3.19 -7.16
CA MET A 141 0.32 4.00 -5.95
C MET A 141 -0.59 3.47 -4.84
N GLU A 142 -1.75 2.99 -5.21
CA GLU A 142 -2.71 2.14 -4.50
C GLU A 142 -3.79 1.74 -5.52
N SER A 143 -4.10 0.45 -5.61
CA SER A 143 -5.15 -0.06 -6.50
C SER A 143 -6.32 -0.62 -5.68
N ALA A 144 -7.21 -1.35 -6.32
CA ALA A 144 -8.36 -1.94 -5.66
C ALA A 144 -7.93 -2.95 -4.57
N THR A 145 -6.92 -3.77 -4.85
CA THR A 145 -6.50 -4.86 -3.95
C THR A 145 -5.10 -4.74 -3.39
N VAL A 146 -4.25 -3.82 -3.90
CA VAL A 146 -2.85 -3.69 -3.45
C VAL A 146 -2.40 -2.25 -3.22
N HIS A 147 -1.46 -2.09 -2.28
CA HIS A 147 -0.77 -0.83 -1.99
C HIS A 147 0.75 -1.05 -1.83
N PRO A 148 1.44 -1.43 -2.91
CA PRO A 148 2.82 -1.94 -2.83
C PRO A 148 3.83 -0.92 -2.31
N LEU A 149 3.67 0.38 -2.62
CA LEU A 149 4.54 1.43 -2.11
C LEU A 149 4.42 1.60 -0.59
N GLN A 150 3.23 1.35 -0.01
CA GLN A 150 3.07 1.33 1.45
C GLN A 150 3.75 0.11 2.04
N ALA A 151 3.46 -1.09 1.55
CA ALA A 151 4.02 -2.32 2.08
C ALA A 151 5.56 -2.34 1.99
N PHE A 152 6.15 -1.75 0.96
CA PHE A 152 7.59 -1.60 0.88
C PHE A 152 8.12 -0.58 1.92
N ALA A 153 7.41 0.51 2.16
CA ALA A 153 7.77 1.45 3.24
C ALA A 153 7.69 0.79 4.62
N ASP A 154 6.67 -0.05 4.84
CA ASP A 154 6.50 -0.83 6.07
C ASP A 154 7.70 -1.78 6.26
N LEU A 155 8.08 -2.50 5.19
CA LEU A 155 9.23 -3.41 5.20
C LEU A 155 10.56 -2.68 5.47
N ILE A 156 10.79 -1.51 4.86
CA ILE A 156 11.95 -0.66 5.15
C ILE A 156 11.96 -0.29 6.63
N THR A 157 10.81 0.12 7.18
CA THR A 157 10.70 0.51 8.58
C THR A 157 10.98 -0.65 9.53
N ILE A 158 10.45 -1.84 9.26
CA ILE A 158 10.73 -3.05 10.04
C ILE A 158 12.23 -3.38 9.99
N SER A 159 12.84 -3.33 8.81
CA SER A 159 14.27 -3.66 8.65
C SER A 159 15.18 -2.71 9.41
N GLU A 160 14.83 -1.44 9.52
CA GLU A 160 15.57 -0.42 10.28
C GLU A 160 15.54 -0.65 11.79
N HIS A 161 14.50 -1.33 12.29
CA HIS A 161 14.33 -1.62 13.70
C HIS A 161 14.64 -3.09 14.06
N THR A 162 15.22 -3.82 13.11
CA THR A 162 15.63 -5.23 13.28
C THR A 162 17.00 -5.45 12.63
N PRO A 163 18.08 -4.84 13.16
CA PRO A 163 19.38 -4.79 12.48
C PRO A 163 20.02 -6.16 12.23
N ASP A 164 19.73 -7.14 13.06
CA ASP A 164 20.27 -8.51 12.95
C ASP A 164 19.44 -9.42 12.03
N TRP A 165 18.28 -8.96 11.57
CA TRP A 165 17.43 -9.73 10.69
C TRP A 165 18.11 -9.95 9.32
N GLY A 166 18.11 -11.20 8.87
CA GLY A 166 18.81 -11.58 7.63
C GLY A 166 20.34 -11.75 7.77
N ASN A 167 20.90 -11.47 8.97
CA ASN A 167 22.33 -11.64 9.28
C ASN A 167 22.56 -12.69 10.38
N GLY A 168 21.69 -13.69 10.47
CA GLY A 168 21.75 -14.75 11.51
C GLY A 168 20.93 -14.43 12.76
N GLY A 169 20.27 -13.28 12.83
CA GLY A 169 19.35 -12.92 13.89
C GLY A 169 17.98 -13.62 13.78
N ARG A 170 17.21 -13.52 14.83
CA ARG A 170 15.85 -14.06 14.89
C ARG A 170 14.94 -13.35 13.87
N ARG A 171 14.05 -14.12 13.23
CA ARG A 171 12.95 -13.57 12.45
C ARG A 171 12.05 -12.71 13.36
N PRO A 172 11.73 -11.45 12.98
CA PRO A 172 10.81 -10.65 13.77
C PRO A 172 9.40 -11.23 13.72
N LYS A 173 8.71 -11.26 14.83
CA LYS A 173 7.28 -11.55 14.88
C LYS A 173 6.50 -10.28 14.55
N VAL A 174 5.78 -10.30 13.45
CA VAL A 174 4.99 -9.18 12.94
C VAL A 174 3.52 -9.56 12.98
N VAL A 175 2.69 -8.75 13.62
CA VAL A 175 1.25 -8.99 13.72
C VAL A 175 0.50 -7.94 12.91
N LEU A 176 -0.22 -8.39 11.88
CA LEU A 176 -1.24 -7.59 11.20
C LEU A 176 -2.56 -7.75 11.96
N SER A 177 -2.97 -6.71 12.66
CA SER A 177 -4.22 -6.71 13.44
C SER A 177 -5.29 -5.89 12.78
N TRP A 178 -6.47 -6.50 12.57
CA TRP A 178 -7.68 -5.74 12.30
C TRP A 178 -7.99 -4.80 13.47
N ALA A 179 -8.59 -3.65 13.16
CA ALA A 179 -9.07 -2.69 14.16
C ALA A 179 -10.38 -2.06 13.67
N PRO A 180 -11.29 -1.61 14.57
CA PRO A 180 -12.59 -1.08 14.18
C PRO A 180 -12.49 0.23 13.41
N HIS A 181 -13.50 0.51 12.56
CA HIS A 181 -13.61 1.75 11.82
C HIS A 181 -15.08 2.09 11.52
N CYS A 182 -15.39 3.38 11.39
CA CYS A 182 -16.77 3.87 11.13
C CYS A 182 -17.18 3.79 9.66
N ARG A 183 -16.26 3.47 8.74
CA ARG A 183 -16.52 3.31 7.29
C ARG A 183 -15.89 2.02 6.81
N ALA A 184 -16.49 1.41 5.79
CA ALA A 184 -15.86 0.33 5.05
C ALA A 184 -14.60 0.84 4.35
N LEU A 185 -13.48 0.12 4.50
CA LEU A 185 -12.21 0.44 3.86
C LEU A 185 -11.77 -0.73 2.97
N PRO A 186 -11.05 -0.44 1.86
CA PRO A 186 -10.51 -1.47 0.99
C PRO A 186 -9.52 -2.41 1.69
N GLN A 187 -9.34 -3.61 1.12
CA GLN A 187 -8.37 -4.59 1.58
C GLN A 187 -6.95 -4.33 1.04
N ALA A 188 -6.74 -3.31 0.21
CA ALA A 188 -5.47 -3.05 -0.49
C ALA A 188 -4.24 -2.99 0.43
N VAL A 189 -4.36 -2.29 1.57
CA VAL A 189 -3.24 -2.18 2.54
C VAL A 189 -2.97 -3.50 3.25
N PRO A 190 -3.94 -4.17 3.92
CA PRO A 190 -3.66 -5.42 4.60
C PRO A 190 -3.26 -6.55 3.65
N ASN A 191 -3.81 -6.60 2.43
CA ASN A 191 -3.38 -7.56 1.40
C ASN A 191 -1.90 -7.38 1.06
N SER A 192 -1.49 -6.17 0.71
CA SER A 192 -0.09 -5.91 0.38
C SER A 192 0.82 -6.12 1.58
N PHE A 193 0.41 -5.70 2.79
CA PHE A 193 1.20 -5.94 3.98
C PHE A 193 1.45 -7.45 4.17
N ALA A 194 0.40 -8.27 4.10
CA ALA A 194 0.53 -9.71 4.26
C ALA A 194 1.42 -10.35 3.17
N GLU A 195 1.20 -10.00 1.90
CA GLU A 195 2.01 -10.49 0.76
C GLU A 195 3.51 -10.16 0.94
N TRP A 196 3.82 -8.90 1.28
CA TRP A 196 5.19 -8.44 1.42
C TRP A 196 5.90 -9.06 2.63
N MET A 197 5.21 -9.18 3.76
CA MET A 197 5.77 -9.80 4.96
C MET A 197 6.04 -11.30 4.74
N ASN A 198 5.16 -12.02 4.04
CA ASN A 198 5.42 -13.40 3.63
C ASN A 198 6.65 -13.50 2.71
N ALA A 199 6.80 -12.58 1.74
CA ALA A 199 7.95 -12.58 0.83
C ALA A 199 9.26 -12.20 1.54
N ALA A 200 9.20 -11.48 2.65
CA ALA A 200 10.35 -10.98 3.40
C ALA A 200 10.84 -11.93 4.51
N ASP A 201 10.25 -13.10 4.65
CA ASP A 201 10.63 -14.11 5.66
C ASP A 201 10.55 -13.60 7.11
N VAL A 202 9.44 -12.93 7.46
CA VAL A 202 9.08 -12.61 8.85
C VAL A 202 8.16 -13.69 9.44
N ASP A 203 8.04 -13.76 10.76
CA ASP A 203 7.02 -14.56 11.43
C ASP A 203 5.71 -13.76 11.46
N LEU A 204 4.92 -13.89 10.38
CA LEU A 204 3.68 -13.14 10.20
C LEU A 204 2.50 -13.84 10.88
N VAL A 205 1.76 -13.08 11.68
CA VAL A 205 0.46 -13.46 12.22
C VAL A 205 -0.57 -12.44 11.75
N VAL A 206 -1.69 -12.93 11.21
CA VAL A 206 -2.84 -12.09 10.86
C VAL A 206 -3.94 -12.35 11.86
N THR A 207 -4.47 -11.30 12.49
CA THR A 207 -5.56 -11.42 13.47
C THR A 207 -6.71 -10.48 13.13
N HIS A 208 -7.93 -11.04 13.17
CA HIS A 208 -9.16 -10.34 12.78
C HIS A 208 -10.39 -11.08 13.34
N PRO A 209 -11.56 -10.42 13.46
CA PRO A 209 -12.82 -11.10 13.72
C PRO A 209 -13.20 -12.06 12.60
N GLU A 210 -14.03 -13.07 12.90
CA GLU A 210 -14.61 -13.95 11.88
C GLU A 210 -15.31 -13.14 10.78
N GLY A 211 -15.17 -13.57 9.52
CA GLY A 211 -15.70 -12.91 8.34
C GLY A 211 -14.82 -11.82 7.74
N TYR A 212 -13.63 -11.61 8.30
CA TYR A 212 -12.64 -10.66 7.76
C TYR A 212 -11.39 -11.36 7.21
N GLU A 213 -11.51 -12.64 6.88
CA GLU A 213 -10.43 -13.44 6.27
C GLU A 213 -9.98 -12.78 4.96
N LEU A 214 -8.71 -12.37 4.90
CA LEU A 214 -8.11 -11.88 3.66
C LEU A 214 -7.99 -13.01 2.63
N ASP A 215 -7.93 -12.65 1.36
CA ASP A 215 -7.80 -13.63 0.28
C ASP A 215 -6.52 -14.47 0.48
N PRO A 216 -6.60 -15.80 0.38
CA PRO A 216 -5.45 -16.70 0.52
C PRO A 216 -4.27 -16.34 -0.38
N LEU A 217 -4.52 -15.71 -1.52
CA LEU A 217 -3.47 -15.22 -2.43
C LEU A 217 -2.49 -14.26 -1.73
N PHE A 218 -2.98 -13.47 -0.78
CA PHE A 218 -2.17 -12.48 -0.05
C PHE A 218 -1.68 -13.00 1.31
N VAL A 219 -2.55 -13.74 2.02
CA VAL A 219 -2.20 -14.30 3.34
C VAL A 219 -1.10 -15.35 3.24
N GLY A 220 -1.09 -16.14 2.16
CA GLY A 220 -0.07 -17.17 1.94
C GLY A 220 0.02 -18.15 3.11
N ASN A 221 1.21 -18.29 3.67
CA ASN A 221 1.52 -19.19 4.78
C ASN A 221 1.43 -18.53 6.17
N ALA A 222 0.94 -17.29 6.26
CA ALA A 222 0.81 -16.60 7.54
C ALA A 222 -0.16 -17.35 8.47
N ARG A 223 0.17 -17.39 9.76
CA ARG A 223 -0.75 -17.90 10.76
C ARG A 223 -1.91 -16.92 10.96
N VAL A 224 -3.14 -17.44 10.91
CA VAL A 224 -4.33 -16.68 11.28
C VAL A 224 -4.70 -17.02 12.72
N GLU A 225 -4.97 -16.03 13.54
CA GLU A 225 -5.38 -16.15 14.95
C GLU A 225 -6.57 -15.21 15.20
N TYR A 226 -7.66 -15.77 15.70
CA TYR A 226 -8.90 -15.01 15.96
C TYR A 226 -8.92 -14.36 17.35
N ASP A 227 -8.05 -14.81 18.26
CA ASP A 227 -7.81 -14.16 19.55
C ASP A 227 -6.69 -13.12 19.39
N GLN A 228 -7.07 -11.84 19.44
CA GLN A 228 -6.15 -10.73 19.24
C GLN A 228 -5.04 -10.70 20.30
N MET A 229 -5.37 -10.91 21.58
CA MET A 229 -4.38 -10.89 22.66
C MET A 229 -3.33 -11.99 22.49
N LYS A 230 -3.78 -13.18 22.10
CA LYS A 230 -2.91 -14.32 21.82
C LYS A 230 -2.06 -14.09 20.56
N ALA A 231 -2.60 -13.43 19.54
CA ALA A 231 -1.83 -13.04 18.37
C ALA A 231 -0.68 -12.09 18.73
N LEU A 232 -0.97 -11.10 19.58
CA LEU A 232 -0.05 -10.05 19.98
C LEU A 232 1.05 -10.50 20.97
N GLU A 233 0.85 -11.62 21.66
CA GLU A 233 1.82 -12.13 22.65
C GLU A 233 3.22 -12.27 22.03
N GLY A 234 4.20 -11.58 22.60
CA GLY A 234 5.60 -11.59 22.15
C GLY A 234 5.86 -10.99 20.77
N ALA A 235 4.92 -10.19 20.20
CA ALA A 235 5.12 -9.50 18.93
C ALA A 235 6.22 -8.44 19.01
N ASP A 236 7.05 -8.33 17.97
CA ASP A 236 8.03 -7.25 17.82
C ASP A 236 7.42 -6.03 17.11
N PHE A 237 6.45 -6.27 16.22
CA PHE A 237 5.73 -5.22 15.51
C PHE A 237 4.23 -5.52 15.51
N VAL A 238 3.43 -4.48 15.74
CA VAL A 238 1.97 -4.51 15.67
C VAL A 238 1.53 -3.52 14.61
N TYR A 239 1.05 -4.02 13.48
CA TYR A 239 0.48 -3.21 12.41
C TYR A 239 -1.04 -3.23 12.52
N ALA A 240 -1.62 -2.15 13.01
CA ALA A 240 -3.08 -2.02 13.13
C ALA A 240 -3.68 -1.48 11.83
N LYS A 241 -4.73 -2.11 11.32
CA LYS A 241 -5.44 -1.63 10.13
C LYS A 241 -6.89 -2.09 10.11
N ASN A 242 -7.78 -1.20 9.72
CA ASN A 242 -9.14 -1.62 9.35
C ASN A 242 -9.21 -2.08 7.89
N TRP A 243 -10.04 -3.06 7.65
CA TRP A 243 -10.56 -3.43 6.33
C TRP A 243 -12.00 -3.93 6.46
N SER A 244 -12.81 -3.74 5.42
CA SER A 244 -14.17 -4.28 5.32
C SER A 244 -14.12 -5.76 4.97
N CYS A 245 -15.25 -6.46 5.12
CA CYS A 245 -15.36 -7.88 4.80
C CYS A 245 -14.86 -8.15 3.38
N PRO A 246 -13.88 -9.05 3.18
CA PRO A 246 -13.33 -9.34 1.85
C PRO A 246 -14.21 -10.28 1.01
N GLY A 247 -15.30 -10.82 1.57
CA GLY A 247 -16.19 -11.73 0.88
C GLY A 247 -15.59 -13.09 0.52
N VAL A 248 -14.56 -13.53 1.25
CA VAL A 248 -13.90 -14.82 0.99
C VAL A 248 -14.78 -15.98 1.43
N THR A 249 -15.31 -15.92 2.65
CA THR A 249 -16.17 -16.96 3.21
C THR A 249 -17.65 -16.74 2.88
N ARG A 250 -18.07 -15.47 2.75
CA ARG A 250 -19.43 -15.05 2.41
C ARG A 250 -19.39 -13.93 1.37
N PRO A 251 -19.49 -14.27 0.06
CA PRO A 251 -19.38 -13.29 -1.04
C PRO A 251 -20.40 -12.14 -0.94
N GLU A 252 -21.58 -12.41 -0.42
CA GLU A 252 -22.65 -11.41 -0.22
C GLU A 252 -22.32 -10.33 0.82
N ASP A 253 -21.29 -10.56 1.64
CA ASP A 253 -20.83 -9.60 2.66
C ASP A 253 -19.66 -8.73 2.18
N TYR A 254 -19.21 -8.89 0.93
CA TYR A 254 -18.12 -8.08 0.39
C TYR A 254 -18.34 -6.58 0.61
N GLY A 255 -17.32 -5.91 1.12
CA GLY A 255 -17.33 -4.48 1.39
C GLY A 255 -18.15 -4.05 2.62
N LYS A 256 -18.79 -4.96 3.36
CA LYS A 256 -19.58 -4.62 4.54
C LYS A 256 -18.73 -4.48 5.81
N ILE A 257 -19.28 -3.75 6.78
CA ILE A 257 -18.78 -3.68 8.16
C ILE A 257 -19.60 -4.69 8.98
N LEU A 258 -18.99 -5.83 9.32
CA LEU A 258 -19.64 -6.89 10.10
C LEU A 258 -19.39 -6.77 11.60
N CYS A 259 -18.25 -6.19 11.99
CA CYS A 259 -17.81 -6.04 13.37
C CYS A 259 -17.61 -4.56 13.72
N LYS A 260 -18.10 -4.17 14.90
CA LYS A 260 -17.93 -2.83 15.50
C LYS A 260 -17.39 -2.93 16.93
N ASP A 261 -16.85 -4.09 17.30
CA ASP A 261 -16.34 -4.36 18.63
C ASP A 261 -15.08 -3.53 18.91
N MET A 262 -15.20 -2.64 19.88
CA MET A 262 -14.15 -1.74 20.31
C MET A 262 -13.02 -2.43 21.10
N SER A 263 -13.21 -3.68 21.53
CA SER A 263 -12.14 -4.45 22.18
C SER A 263 -10.96 -4.72 21.24
N TRP A 264 -11.14 -4.57 19.92
CA TRP A 264 -10.09 -4.65 18.91
C TRP A 264 -9.27 -3.37 18.76
N THR A 265 -9.57 -2.30 19.50
CA THR A 265 -8.78 -1.06 19.52
C THR A 265 -7.43 -1.33 20.19
N ILE A 266 -6.33 -1.04 19.53
CA ILE A 266 -5.00 -1.23 20.12
C ILE A 266 -4.78 -0.18 21.22
N ASP A 267 -4.59 -0.65 22.44
CA ASP A 267 -4.35 0.16 23.64
C ASP A 267 -3.09 -0.32 24.40
N ALA A 268 -2.82 0.27 25.55
CA ALA A 268 -1.68 -0.08 26.38
C ALA A 268 -1.70 -1.55 26.84
N ALA A 269 -2.88 -2.13 27.10
CA ALA A 269 -2.99 -3.53 27.49
C ALA A 269 -2.59 -4.48 26.36
N HIS A 270 -2.98 -4.16 25.11
CA HIS A 270 -2.56 -4.88 23.91
C HIS A 270 -1.04 -4.78 23.69
N MET A 271 -0.46 -3.60 23.90
CA MET A 271 0.99 -3.44 23.76
C MET A 271 1.79 -4.08 24.89
N ALA A 272 1.22 -4.23 26.07
CA ALA A 272 1.90 -4.82 27.23
C ALA A 272 2.21 -6.32 27.08
N VAL A 273 1.47 -7.08 26.25
CA VAL A 273 1.73 -8.50 26.00
C VAL A 273 2.77 -8.74 24.91
N THR A 274 3.19 -7.69 24.22
CA THR A 274 4.20 -7.75 23.15
C THR A 274 5.63 -7.82 23.71
N ASN A 275 6.59 -8.10 22.85
CA ASN A 275 8.02 -8.04 23.18
C ASN A 275 8.55 -6.59 23.06
N ASN A 276 8.07 -5.66 23.89
CA ASN A 276 8.33 -4.23 23.75
C ASN A 276 8.05 -3.75 22.30
N GLY A 277 6.93 -4.24 21.77
CA GLY A 277 6.61 -4.16 20.35
C GLY A 277 6.47 -2.73 19.83
N LYS A 278 6.79 -2.54 18.57
CA LYS A 278 6.62 -1.28 17.86
C LYS A 278 5.23 -1.20 17.23
N PHE A 279 4.55 -0.07 17.42
CA PHE A 279 3.25 0.20 16.81
C PHE A 279 3.43 0.82 15.41
N MET A 280 2.69 0.32 14.43
CA MET A 280 2.69 0.79 13.04
C MET A 280 1.27 0.99 12.50
N HIS A 281 1.12 1.96 11.61
CA HIS A 281 -0.13 2.24 10.89
C HIS A 281 0.14 3.19 9.70
N CYS A 282 -0.35 2.85 8.51
CA CYS A 282 -0.13 3.60 7.27
C CYS A 282 -0.67 5.05 7.25
N LEU A 283 -1.43 5.46 8.27
CA LEU A 283 -2.16 6.74 8.30
C LEU A 283 -3.09 6.97 7.07
N PRO A 284 -4.19 7.72 7.18
CA PRO A 284 -4.67 8.39 8.39
C PRO A 284 -5.20 7.41 9.43
N VAL A 285 -5.02 7.69 10.69
CA VAL A 285 -5.52 6.90 11.81
C VAL A 285 -6.64 7.63 12.52
N ARG A 286 -7.60 6.88 13.06
CA ARG A 286 -8.64 7.40 13.94
C ARG A 286 -8.30 7.05 15.38
N ARG A 287 -7.85 8.05 16.14
CA ARG A 287 -7.56 7.93 17.56
C ARG A 287 -8.81 7.54 18.35
N GLY A 288 -8.65 6.72 19.37
CA GLY A 288 -9.75 6.19 20.19
C GLY A 288 -10.63 5.18 19.47
N LEU A 289 -10.34 4.85 18.20
CA LEU A 289 -11.07 3.86 17.42
C LEU A 289 -10.13 2.75 16.93
N ILE A 290 -9.05 3.08 16.24
CA ILE A 290 -8.03 2.10 15.80
C ILE A 290 -6.98 1.88 16.89
N VAL A 291 -6.57 2.96 17.53
CA VAL A 291 -5.50 2.99 18.51
C VAL A 291 -5.76 4.12 19.52
N THR A 292 -5.36 3.93 20.77
CA THR A 292 -5.43 4.96 21.81
C THR A 292 -4.29 5.98 21.71
N ASP A 293 -4.47 7.15 22.35
CA ASP A 293 -3.49 8.24 22.29
C ASP A 293 -2.15 7.85 22.93
N ASP A 294 -2.18 7.16 24.05
CA ASP A 294 -1.01 6.71 24.79
C ASP A 294 -0.13 5.73 23.96
N VAL A 295 -0.71 4.93 23.09
CA VAL A 295 0.03 4.03 22.20
C VAL A 295 0.62 4.80 21.02
N ILE A 296 -0.19 5.60 20.31
CA ILE A 296 0.29 6.28 19.09
C ILE A 296 1.30 7.40 19.39
N GLU A 297 1.26 7.96 20.60
CA GLU A 297 2.20 9.00 21.06
C GLU A 297 3.40 8.40 21.83
N SER A 298 3.43 7.09 22.01
CA SER A 298 4.52 6.42 22.72
C SER A 298 5.84 6.47 21.95
N PRO A 299 6.99 6.30 22.60
CA PRO A 299 8.29 6.16 21.93
C PRO A 299 8.40 4.92 21.04
N ASN A 300 7.47 3.96 21.19
CA ASN A 300 7.40 2.75 20.40
C ASN A 300 6.52 2.92 19.13
N SER A 301 5.92 4.08 18.90
CA SER A 301 5.15 4.36 17.70
C SER A 301 6.07 4.71 16.52
N LEU A 302 5.96 3.95 15.45
CA LEU A 302 6.74 4.14 14.21
C LEU A 302 5.94 4.80 13.08
N VAL A 303 4.74 5.34 13.34
CA VAL A 303 3.87 5.89 12.29
C VAL A 303 4.51 7.04 11.49
N ILE A 304 5.39 7.83 12.09
CA ILE A 304 6.09 8.91 11.40
C ILE A 304 7.30 8.40 10.61
N PRO A 305 8.22 7.57 11.18
CA PRO A 305 9.25 6.90 10.40
C PRO A 305 8.70 6.10 9.20
N GLU A 306 7.62 5.35 9.41
CA GLU A 306 6.90 4.61 8.37
C GLU A 306 6.40 5.54 7.25
N ALA A 307 5.76 6.65 7.61
CA ALA A 307 5.29 7.65 6.64
C ALA A 307 6.46 8.31 5.88
N ALA A 308 7.61 8.53 6.52
CA ALA A 308 8.81 9.08 5.89
C ALA A 308 9.42 8.08 4.88
N ASN A 309 9.37 6.79 5.16
CA ASN A 309 9.85 5.74 4.27
C ASN A 309 9.01 5.58 2.97
N ARG A 310 7.83 6.21 2.90
CA ARG A 310 7.03 6.28 1.65
C ARG A 310 7.76 6.96 0.50
N GLU A 311 8.52 8.02 0.77
CA GLU A 311 9.37 8.68 -0.22
C GLU A 311 10.46 7.73 -0.72
N ILE A 312 11.11 7.00 0.19
CA ILE A 312 12.19 6.07 -0.15
C ILE A 312 11.67 4.92 -1.01
N SER A 313 10.56 4.30 -0.60
CA SER A 313 9.96 3.21 -1.36
C SER A 313 9.59 3.63 -2.78
N ALA A 314 8.99 4.82 -2.94
CA ALA A 314 8.68 5.37 -4.25
C ALA A 314 9.94 5.67 -5.07
N THR A 315 11.01 6.18 -4.43
CA THR A 315 12.28 6.49 -5.11
C THR A 315 12.93 5.22 -5.68
N VAL A 316 13.00 4.12 -4.91
CA VAL A 316 13.53 2.84 -5.39
C VAL A 316 12.75 2.33 -6.61
N VAL A 317 11.43 2.35 -6.54
CA VAL A 317 10.55 1.87 -7.61
C VAL A 317 10.71 2.71 -8.88
N ILE A 318 10.60 4.04 -8.77
CA ILE A 318 10.72 4.96 -9.90
C ILE A 318 12.13 4.86 -10.51
N LYS A 319 13.19 4.80 -9.68
CA LYS A 319 14.56 4.59 -10.13
C LYS A 319 14.68 3.36 -11.02
N ARG A 320 14.21 2.20 -10.54
CA ARG A 320 14.28 0.93 -11.30
C ARG A 320 13.47 0.97 -12.60
N MET A 321 12.36 1.73 -12.62
CA MET A 321 11.61 1.96 -13.84
C MET A 321 12.38 2.85 -14.82
N LEU A 322 13.00 3.93 -14.35
CA LEU A 322 13.82 4.81 -15.18
C LEU A 322 15.01 4.06 -15.81
N GLU A 323 15.71 3.23 -15.03
CA GLU A 323 16.79 2.37 -15.53
C GLU A 323 16.35 1.41 -16.64
N SER A 324 15.09 1.01 -16.66
CA SER A 324 14.55 0.15 -17.70
C SER A 324 14.13 0.91 -18.99
N LEU A 325 14.16 2.24 -18.99
CA LEU A 325 13.90 3.08 -20.15
C LEU A 325 15.19 3.43 -20.93
N SER A 326 16.35 3.14 -20.34
CA SER A 326 17.68 3.47 -20.87
C SER A 326 18.10 2.50 -21.98
#